data_a048a1db4d750cbcabee5cd2c33711d1
#
_entry.id   a048a1db4d750cbcabee5cd2c33711d1
#
_cell.length_a   1.000
_cell.length_b   1.000
_cell.length_c   1.000
_cell.angle_alpha   90.00
_cell.angle_beta   90.00
_cell.angle_gamma   90.00
#
_symmetry.space_group_name_H-M   'P 1'
#
loop_
_entity.id
_entity.type
_entity.pdbx_description
1 polymer ?
#
loop_
_entity_poly.entity_id
_entity_poly.type
_entity_poly.pdbx_seq_one_letter_code
_entity_poly.pdbx_strand_id
1 'polypeptide(L)'
;VLQANEIKAAPYHAGLDSAKRSQTQDDFLMERIDVIVATIAFGMGIDKPDVRFVIHYDIPKSLEGYYQETGRAGRDGGEGICIAFYARKDLRKLEKFMENKPVAEQDIGRQLLQETAAYAESSVCRRKMLLHYFGEEYSEENCHNCDNCLHPTTKIEAKDALLVVLQAVAAVKENFRCLLYTSPSP
;
A
#
# COMPACT_ATOMS: atom_id res chain seq x y z
N VAL A 1 4.46 22.57 4.44
CA VAL A 1 3.94 22.13 5.76
C VAL A 1 5.11 21.67 6.63
N LEU A 2 5.92 20.66 6.25
CA LEU A 2 7.01 20.14 7.10
C LEU A 2 8.00 21.23 7.50
N GLN A 3 8.55 21.96 6.54
CA GLN A 3 9.49 23.06 6.80
C GLN A 3 8.90 24.18 7.66
N ALA A 4 7.58 24.47 7.51
CA ALA A 4 6.89 25.43 8.35
C ALA A 4 6.71 24.96 9.81
N ASN A 5 6.97 23.68 10.08
CA ASN A 5 7.01 23.07 11.41
C ASN A 5 8.43 22.69 11.82
N GLU A 6 9.44 23.40 11.29
CA GLU A 6 10.86 23.24 11.62
C GLU A 6 11.47 21.87 11.31
N ILE A 7 10.78 21.04 10.51
CA ILE A 7 11.30 19.76 10.05
C ILE A 7 12.19 20.00 8.84
N LYS A 8 13.44 19.56 8.88
CA LYS A 8 14.38 19.64 7.76
C LYS A 8 13.98 18.66 6.67
N ALA A 9 13.15 19.11 5.75
CA ALA A 9 12.60 18.30 4.67
C ALA A 9 12.93 18.89 3.31
N ALA A 10 13.17 18.01 2.32
CA ALA A 10 13.38 18.40 0.93
C ALA A 10 12.51 17.57 -0.04
N PRO A 11 12.08 18.16 -1.18
CA PRO A 11 11.38 17.43 -2.21
C PRO A 11 12.35 16.64 -3.09
N TYR A 12 11.88 15.49 -3.62
CA TYR A 12 12.62 14.71 -4.60
C TYR A 12 11.66 14.13 -5.65
N HIS A 13 11.72 14.62 -6.87
CA HIS A 13 10.88 14.16 -7.98
C HIS A 13 11.57 14.34 -9.33
N ALA A 14 11.09 13.67 -10.36
CA ALA A 14 11.67 13.68 -11.70
C ALA A 14 11.72 15.07 -12.37
N GLY A 15 10.85 15.99 -11.96
CA GLY A 15 10.83 17.37 -12.45
C GLY A 15 11.94 18.27 -11.90
N LEU A 16 12.74 17.82 -10.93
CA LEU A 16 13.93 18.52 -10.48
C LEU A 16 15.10 18.26 -11.43
N ASP A 17 15.97 19.25 -11.61
CA ASP A 17 17.22 19.05 -12.36
C ASP A 17 18.13 18.02 -11.67
N SER A 18 19.06 17.44 -12.45
CA SER A 18 19.94 16.38 -11.97
C SER A 18 20.85 16.84 -10.81
N ALA A 19 21.37 18.05 -10.88
CA ALA A 19 22.25 18.59 -9.84
C ALA A 19 21.49 18.74 -8.50
N LYS A 20 20.25 19.26 -8.56
CA LYS A 20 19.39 19.40 -7.38
C LYS A 20 19.01 18.06 -6.78
N ARG A 21 18.73 17.04 -7.61
CA ARG A 21 18.47 15.69 -7.11
C ARG A 21 19.66 15.09 -6.40
N SER A 22 20.86 15.18 -7.01
CA SER A 22 22.10 14.71 -6.39
C SER A 22 22.35 15.42 -5.06
N GLN A 23 22.24 16.74 -5.04
CA GLN A 23 22.43 17.51 -3.81
C GLN A 23 21.43 17.09 -2.69
N THR A 24 20.16 16.91 -3.02
CA THR A 24 19.14 16.46 -2.05
C THR A 24 19.45 15.05 -1.53
N GLN A 25 19.95 14.17 -2.39
CA GLN A 25 20.37 12.82 -2.00
C GLN A 25 21.58 12.87 -1.05
N ASP A 26 22.59 13.66 -1.37
CA ASP A 26 23.77 13.82 -0.53
C ASP A 26 23.42 14.45 0.82
N ASP A 27 22.54 15.45 0.81
CA ASP A 27 22.06 16.09 2.04
C ASP A 27 21.30 15.12 2.97
N PHE A 28 20.57 14.17 2.38
CA PHE A 28 19.88 13.13 3.14
C PHE A 28 20.85 12.07 3.68
N LEU A 29 21.79 11.62 2.87
CA LEU A 29 22.80 10.65 3.29
C LEU A 29 23.71 11.22 4.39
N MET A 30 24.01 12.52 4.31
CA MET A 30 24.84 13.24 5.29
C MET A 30 24.04 13.81 6.47
N GLU A 31 22.77 13.44 6.63
CA GLU A 31 21.88 13.86 7.74
C GLU A 31 21.69 15.38 7.87
N ARG A 32 21.86 16.13 6.75
CA ARG A 32 21.57 17.56 6.70
C ARG A 32 20.07 17.84 6.60
N ILE A 33 19.34 16.87 6.08
CA ILE A 33 17.87 16.83 6.04
C ILE A 33 17.38 15.52 6.67
N ASP A 34 16.27 15.62 7.40
CA ASP A 34 15.70 14.50 8.15
C ASP A 34 14.64 13.75 7.35
N VAL A 35 13.98 14.43 6.41
CA VAL A 35 12.84 13.90 5.66
C VAL A 35 12.97 14.21 4.16
N ILE A 36 12.77 13.19 3.35
CA ILE A 36 12.56 13.37 1.90
C ILE A 36 11.09 13.15 1.57
N VAL A 37 10.50 14.13 0.90
CA VAL A 37 9.16 14.02 0.30
C VAL A 37 9.33 13.68 -1.17
N ALA A 38 9.09 12.44 -1.53
CA ALA A 38 9.45 11.92 -2.84
C ALA A 38 8.24 11.32 -3.58
N THR A 39 8.38 11.29 -4.89
CA THR A 39 7.62 10.39 -5.76
C THR A 39 8.42 9.11 -5.99
N ILE A 40 7.88 8.17 -6.79
CA ILE A 40 8.56 6.93 -7.21
C ILE A 40 10.02 7.16 -7.69
N ALA A 41 10.35 8.36 -8.17
CA ALA A 41 11.69 8.70 -8.64
C ALA A 41 12.79 8.56 -7.58
N PHE A 42 12.46 8.57 -6.30
CA PHE A 42 13.40 8.38 -5.19
C PHE A 42 13.79 6.90 -4.98
N GLY A 43 13.16 6.00 -5.75
CA GLY A 43 13.24 4.56 -5.52
C GLY A 43 14.54 3.88 -5.92
N MET A 44 15.28 4.37 -6.89
CA MET A 44 16.43 3.66 -7.46
C MET A 44 17.75 4.30 -7.00
N GLY A 45 18.53 3.57 -6.21
CA GLY A 45 19.92 3.92 -5.92
C GLY A 45 20.20 4.63 -4.60
N ILE A 46 19.21 4.77 -3.68
CA ILE A 46 19.47 5.35 -2.36
C ILE A 46 19.56 4.22 -1.35
N ASP A 47 20.76 4.05 -0.84
CA ASP A 47 21.05 3.08 0.21
C ASP A 47 21.42 3.81 1.50
N LYS A 48 20.40 4.33 2.19
CA LYS A 48 20.51 4.83 3.55
C LYS A 48 19.99 3.74 4.48
N PRO A 49 20.87 3.11 5.30
CA PRO A 49 20.48 1.93 6.08
C PRO A 49 19.57 2.25 7.25
N ASP A 50 19.69 3.43 7.83
CA ASP A 50 19.04 3.88 9.06
C ASP A 50 17.75 4.68 8.85
N VAL A 51 17.02 4.42 7.77
CA VAL A 51 15.67 4.98 7.56
C VAL A 51 14.74 4.43 8.64
N ARG A 52 14.14 5.31 9.46
CA ARG A 52 13.29 4.93 10.60
C ARG A 52 11.82 4.87 10.25
N PHE A 53 11.38 5.58 9.21
CA PHE A 53 9.98 5.52 8.77
C PHE A 53 9.85 5.68 7.26
N VAL A 54 8.86 4.99 6.72
CA VAL A 54 8.35 5.18 5.36
C VAL A 54 6.87 5.47 5.44
N ILE A 55 6.46 6.63 4.94
CA ILE A 55 5.07 7.09 4.99
C ILE A 55 4.54 7.23 3.56
N HIS A 56 3.54 6.44 3.22
CA HIS A 56 2.78 6.59 1.99
C HIS A 56 1.60 7.51 2.22
N TYR A 57 1.67 8.73 1.70
CA TYR A 57 0.55 9.67 1.73
C TYR A 57 -0.53 9.28 0.72
N ASP A 58 -0.11 8.82 -0.45
CA ASP A 58 -0.96 8.13 -1.43
C ASP A 58 -0.55 6.65 -1.47
N ILE A 59 -1.53 5.75 -1.51
CA ILE A 59 -1.24 4.31 -1.56
C ILE A 59 -0.54 3.94 -2.87
N PRO A 60 0.48 3.07 -2.85
CA PRO A 60 1.13 2.55 -4.05
C PRO A 60 0.15 1.81 -4.97
N LYS A 61 0.50 1.74 -6.25
CA LYS A 61 -0.33 1.10 -7.29
C LYS A 61 -0.33 -0.42 -7.22
N SER A 62 0.60 -1.01 -6.50
CA SER A 62 0.73 -2.46 -6.34
C SER A 62 1.42 -2.81 -5.03
N LEU A 63 1.25 -4.05 -4.59
CA LEU A 63 1.92 -4.57 -3.38
C LEU A 63 3.43 -4.71 -3.56
N GLU A 64 3.91 -4.99 -4.77
CA GLU A 64 5.34 -5.01 -5.08
C GLU A 64 5.97 -3.62 -4.87
N GLY A 65 5.30 -2.57 -5.37
CA GLY A 65 5.72 -1.18 -5.15
C GLY A 65 5.74 -0.85 -3.66
N TYR A 66 4.69 -1.19 -2.96
CA TYR A 66 4.61 -1.02 -1.50
C TYR A 66 5.75 -1.73 -0.77
N TYR A 67 5.99 -3.00 -1.08
CA TYR A 67 7.06 -3.80 -0.48
C TYR A 67 8.44 -3.22 -0.76
N GLN A 68 8.70 -2.83 -2.01
CA GLN A 68 9.96 -2.23 -2.42
C GLN A 68 10.24 -0.91 -1.68
N GLU A 69 9.21 -0.10 -1.47
CA GLU A 69 9.33 1.20 -0.80
C GLU A 69 9.45 1.04 0.72
N THR A 70 8.63 0.19 1.34
CA THR A 70 8.71 -0.11 2.78
C THR A 70 9.98 -0.85 3.16
N GLY A 71 10.54 -1.68 2.29
CA GLY A 71 11.81 -2.38 2.48
C GLY A 71 13.05 -1.47 2.57
N ARG A 72 12.87 -0.13 2.57
CA ARG A 72 13.93 0.83 2.86
C ARG A 72 14.08 1.11 4.34
N ALA A 73 13.04 0.88 5.14
CA ALA A 73 13.09 1.10 6.57
C ALA A 73 13.88 -0.01 7.29
N GLY A 74 14.75 0.38 8.22
CA GLY A 74 15.43 -0.54 9.12
C GLY A 74 16.44 -1.49 8.48
N ARG A 75 17.09 -1.12 7.39
CA ARG A 75 18.11 -1.96 6.72
C ARG A 75 19.34 -2.23 7.57
N ASP A 76 19.59 -1.42 8.56
CA ASP A 76 20.64 -1.61 9.57
C ASP A 76 20.26 -2.61 10.68
N GLY A 77 19.08 -3.23 10.60
CA GLY A 77 18.53 -4.09 11.62
C GLY A 77 17.84 -3.37 12.77
N GLY A 78 17.79 -2.02 12.73
CA GLY A 78 17.03 -1.21 13.68
C GLY A 78 15.53 -1.21 13.37
N GLU A 79 14.71 -0.70 14.30
CA GLU A 79 13.28 -0.57 14.09
C GLU A 79 12.96 0.37 12.92
N GLY A 80 12.02 -0.06 12.09
CA GLY A 80 11.46 0.73 10.99
C GLY A 80 9.94 0.71 11.04
N ILE A 81 9.32 1.89 10.93
CA ILE A 81 7.86 2.05 10.92
C ILE A 81 7.40 2.37 9.51
N CYS A 82 6.43 1.59 9.01
CA CYS A 82 5.80 1.80 7.72
C CYS A 82 4.34 2.17 7.91
N ILE A 83 3.95 3.34 7.40
CA ILE A 83 2.58 3.87 7.50
C ILE A 83 2.05 4.12 6.10
N ALA A 84 0.84 3.65 5.81
CA ALA A 84 0.15 3.97 4.58
C ALA A 84 -1.23 4.56 4.88
N PHE A 85 -1.50 5.74 4.34
CA PHE A 85 -2.85 6.31 4.34
C PHE A 85 -3.64 5.70 3.19
N TYR A 86 -4.83 5.20 3.49
CA TYR A 86 -5.70 4.57 2.52
C TYR A 86 -7.11 5.11 2.60
N ALA A 87 -7.70 5.40 1.46
CA ALA A 87 -9.12 5.63 1.32
C ALA A 87 -9.59 5.12 -0.05
N ARG A 88 -10.79 4.53 -0.13
CA ARG A 88 -11.36 4.01 -1.40
C ARG A 88 -11.40 5.05 -2.53
N LYS A 89 -11.55 6.33 -2.20
CA LYS A 89 -11.49 7.42 -3.19
C LYS A 89 -10.15 7.52 -3.92
N ASP A 90 -9.07 7.04 -3.30
CA ASP A 90 -7.74 7.12 -3.89
C ASP A 90 -7.56 6.09 -5.01
N LEU A 91 -8.24 4.96 -4.93
CA LEU A 91 -8.31 3.97 -6.02
C LEU A 91 -8.86 4.59 -7.30
N ARG A 92 -9.93 5.38 -7.21
CA ARG A 92 -10.52 6.07 -8.36
C ARG A 92 -9.56 7.08 -9.02
N LYS A 93 -8.71 7.73 -8.22
CA LYS A 93 -7.65 8.61 -8.77
C LYS A 93 -6.62 7.79 -9.54
N LEU A 94 -6.19 6.65 -8.98
CA LEU A 94 -5.19 5.78 -9.59
C LEU A 94 -5.74 5.13 -10.87
N GLU A 95 -7.01 4.74 -10.90
CA GLU A 95 -7.68 4.23 -12.11
C GLU A 95 -7.68 5.26 -13.25
N LYS A 96 -7.96 6.54 -12.96
CA LYS A 96 -7.91 7.61 -13.97
C LYS A 96 -6.55 7.75 -14.65
N PHE A 97 -5.45 7.51 -13.93
CA PHE A 97 -4.12 7.54 -14.54
C PHE A 97 -3.89 6.38 -15.53
N MET A 98 -4.75 5.38 -15.55
CA MET A 98 -4.66 4.24 -16.46
C MET A 98 -5.57 4.37 -17.69
N GLU A 99 -6.55 5.28 -17.69
CA GLU A 99 -7.55 5.43 -18.75
C GLU A 99 -6.95 5.62 -20.16
N ASN A 100 -5.75 6.21 -20.24
CA ASN A 100 -5.06 6.47 -21.51
C ASN A 100 -4.07 5.37 -21.92
N LYS A 101 -4.05 4.24 -21.20
CA LYS A 101 -3.16 3.12 -21.50
C LYS A 101 -3.86 2.07 -22.38
N PRO A 102 -3.10 1.17 -23.03
CA PRO A 102 -3.68 0.00 -23.71
C PRO A 102 -4.57 -0.82 -22.77
N VAL A 103 -5.66 -1.39 -23.30
CA VAL A 103 -6.66 -2.12 -22.51
C VAL A 103 -6.03 -3.21 -21.64
N ALA A 104 -5.10 -3.99 -22.20
CA ALA A 104 -4.38 -5.03 -21.45
C ALA A 104 -3.63 -4.48 -20.22
N GLU A 105 -3.00 -3.30 -20.35
CA GLU A 105 -2.33 -2.64 -19.22
C GLU A 105 -3.32 -2.09 -18.20
N GLN A 106 -4.50 -1.64 -18.65
CA GLN A 106 -5.56 -1.20 -17.75
C GLN A 106 -6.07 -2.36 -16.90
N ASP A 107 -6.29 -3.53 -17.50
CA ASP A 107 -6.81 -4.71 -16.79
C ASP A 107 -5.80 -5.21 -15.74
N ILE A 108 -4.52 -5.32 -16.10
CA ILE A 108 -3.46 -5.63 -15.14
C ILE A 108 -3.40 -4.58 -14.02
N GLY A 109 -3.43 -3.30 -14.38
CA GLY A 109 -3.37 -2.22 -13.41
C GLY A 109 -4.56 -2.23 -12.43
N ARG A 110 -5.78 -2.54 -12.91
CA ARG A 110 -6.95 -2.69 -12.04
C ARG A 110 -6.81 -3.86 -11.09
N GLN A 111 -6.29 -4.99 -11.57
CA GLN A 111 -6.05 -6.16 -10.72
C GLN A 111 -5.07 -5.81 -9.59
N LEU A 112 -3.92 -5.20 -9.89
CA LEU A 112 -2.94 -4.79 -8.90
C LEU A 112 -3.51 -3.80 -7.87
N LEU A 113 -4.37 -2.87 -8.31
CA LEU A 113 -5.07 -1.95 -7.41
C LEU A 113 -6.07 -2.68 -6.50
N GLN A 114 -6.79 -3.67 -7.01
CA GLN A 114 -7.71 -4.49 -6.22
C GLN A 114 -6.96 -5.31 -5.17
N GLU A 115 -5.81 -5.89 -5.50
CA GLU A 115 -4.95 -6.61 -4.57
C GLU A 115 -4.42 -5.68 -3.46
N THR A 116 -4.01 -4.46 -3.82
CA THR A 116 -3.58 -3.44 -2.87
C THR A 116 -4.72 -3.00 -1.96
N ALA A 117 -5.93 -2.83 -2.50
CA ALA A 117 -7.12 -2.50 -1.73
C ALA A 117 -7.49 -3.64 -0.77
N ALA A 118 -7.48 -4.88 -1.24
CA ALA A 118 -7.74 -6.05 -0.41
C ALA A 118 -6.74 -6.16 0.75
N TYR A 119 -5.46 -5.87 0.50
CA TYR A 119 -4.44 -5.78 1.55
C TYR A 119 -4.75 -4.68 2.56
N ALA A 120 -5.09 -3.48 2.09
CA ALA A 120 -5.37 -2.33 2.95
C ALA A 120 -6.63 -2.53 3.83
N GLU A 121 -7.68 -3.16 3.29
CA GLU A 121 -8.97 -3.37 3.95
C GLU A 121 -9.04 -4.65 4.79
N SER A 122 -8.08 -5.55 4.65
CA SER A 122 -8.07 -6.83 5.38
C SER A 122 -7.83 -6.65 6.87
N SER A 123 -8.44 -7.54 7.66
CA SER A 123 -8.16 -7.72 9.09
C SER A 123 -7.11 -8.82 9.38
N VAL A 124 -6.55 -9.44 8.35
CA VAL A 124 -5.49 -10.45 8.49
C VAL A 124 -4.16 -9.78 8.80
N CYS A 125 -3.26 -10.48 9.48
CA CYS A 125 -1.91 -10.00 9.75
C CYS A 125 -1.24 -9.49 8.46
N ARG A 126 -0.74 -8.23 8.47
CA ARG A 126 -0.10 -7.58 7.31
C ARG A 126 1.10 -8.37 6.80
N ARG A 127 1.93 -8.88 7.71
CA ARG A 127 3.10 -9.70 7.35
C ARG A 127 2.69 -11.00 6.69
N LYS A 128 1.69 -11.70 7.25
CA LYS A 128 1.17 -12.95 6.67
C LYS A 128 0.66 -12.74 5.25
N MET A 129 -0.14 -11.69 5.03
CA MET A 129 -0.66 -11.38 3.70
C MET A 129 0.44 -11.06 2.69
N LEU A 130 1.42 -10.25 3.10
CA LEU A 130 2.49 -9.82 2.21
C LEU A 130 3.41 -10.98 1.83
N LEU A 131 3.80 -11.82 2.80
CA LEU A 131 4.61 -13.01 2.54
C LEU A 131 3.86 -14.01 1.65
N HIS A 132 2.58 -14.24 1.93
CA HIS A 132 1.75 -15.10 1.07
C HIS A 132 1.63 -14.57 -0.35
N TYR A 133 1.51 -13.26 -0.54
CA TYR A 133 1.51 -12.63 -1.87
C TYR A 133 2.78 -12.95 -2.67
N PHE A 134 3.93 -13.00 -2.01
CA PHE A 134 5.21 -13.38 -2.63
C PHE A 134 5.48 -14.90 -2.64
N GLY A 135 4.50 -15.72 -2.29
CA GLY A 135 4.61 -17.18 -2.32
C GLY A 135 5.33 -17.79 -1.11
N GLU A 136 5.51 -17.01 -0.04
CA GLU A 136 6.11 -17.50 1.20
C GLU A 136 5.04 -17.90 2.22
N GLU A 137 5.27 -18.99 2.95
CA GLU A 137 4.43 -19.41 4.06
C GLU A 137 4.85 -18.72 5.35
N TYR A 138 3.86 -18.20 6.08
CA TYR A 138 4.04 -17.63 7.41
C TYR A 138 3.12 -18.35 8.39
N SER A 139 3.70 -19.14 9.27
CA SER A 139 2.97 -20.01 10.20
C SER A 139 2.31 -19.26 11.35
N GLU A 140 2.85 -18.09 11.72
CA GLU A 140 2.34 -17.32 12.85
C GLU A 140 1.01 -16.64 12.52
N GLU A 141 0.05 -16.74 13.42
CA GLU A 141 -1.24 -16.04 13.31
C GLU A 141 -1.12 -14.55 13.65
N ASN A 142 -0.15 -14.19 14.49
CA ASN A 142 0.07 -12.83 14.99
C ASN A 142 1.57 -12.48 14.91
N CYS A 143 1.90 -11.41 14.19
CA CYS A 143 3.29 -10.95 14.08
C CYS A 143 3.69 -9.99 15.21
N HIS A 144 2.81 -9.65 16.14
CA HIS A 144 3.01 -8.75 17.27
C HIS A 144 3.52 -7.34 16.91
N ASN A 145 3.36 -6.92 15.65
CA ASN A 145 3.92 -5.65 15.18
C ASN A 145 2.99 -4.85 14.28
N CYS A 146 2.17 -5.47 13.44
CA CYS A 146 1.30 -4.73 12.52
C CYS A 146 0.01 -4.23 13.22
N ASP A 147 -0.63 -3.25 12.61
CA ASP A 147 -1.90 -2.66 13.06
C ASP A 147 -2.98 -3.70 13.37
N ASN A 148 -3.22 -4.65 12.47
CA ASN A 148 -4.21 -5.71 12.64
C ASN A 148 -3.90 -6.67 13.80
N CYS A 149 -2.62 -6.86 14.12
CA CYS A 149 -2.20 -7.72 15.22
C CYS A 149 -2.22 -7.00 16.56
N LEU A 150 -1.88 -5.71 16.58
CA LEU A 150 -1.89 -4.88 17.78
C LEU A 150 -3.31 -4.43 18.16
N HIS A 151 -4.15 -4.21 17.16
CA HIS A 151 -5.54 -3.77 17.31
C HIS A 151 -6.50 -4.67 16.55
N PRO A 152 -6.67 -5.94 16.98
CA PRO A 152 -7.50 -6.89 16.26
C PRO A 152 -8.96 -6.45 16.23
N THR A 153 -9.57 -6.49 15.04
CA THR A 153 -10.99 -6.23 14.88
C THR A 153 -11.81 -7.38 15.46
N THR A 154 -12.94 -7.07 16.08
CA THR A 154 -13.86 -8.07 16.59
C THR A 154 -14.42 -8.90 15.43
N LYS A 155 -14.14 -10.19 15.44
CA LYS A 155 -14.69 -11.13 14.47
C LYS A 155 -16.11 -11.52 14.92
N ILE A 156 -17.04 -11.57 13.98
CA ILE A 156 -18.39 -12.06 14.20
C ILE A 156 -18.56 -13.44 13.55
N GLU A 157 -19.35 -14.30 14.14
CA GLU A 157 -19.76 -15.54 13.49
C GLU A 157 -20.72 -15.20 12.34
N ALA A 158 -20.31 -15.45 11.12
CA ALA A 158 -21.05 -15.07 9.92
C ALA A 158 -21.68 -16.26 9.18
N LYS A 159 -21.61 -17.47 9.73
CA LYS A 159 -22.08 -18.71 9.09
C LYS A 159 -23.55 -18.61 8.65
N ASP A 160 -24.43 -18.16 9.55
CA ASP A 160 -25.86 -18.07 9.25
C ASP A 160 -26.15 -16.98 8.23
N ALA A 161 -25.47 -15.84 8.32
CA ALA A 161 -25.58 -14.76 7.34
C ALA A 161 -25.09 -15.22 5.94
N LEU A 162 -23.96 -15.93 5.89
CA LEU A 162 -23.46 -16.50 4.65
C LEU A 162 -24.42 -17.52 4.04
N LEU A 163 -25.05 -18.37 4.87
CA LEU A 163 -26.02 -19.33 4.42
C LEU A 163 -27.23 -18.65 3.76
N VAL A 164 -27.74 -17.58 4.39
CA VAL A 164 -28.86 -16.80 3.83
C VAL A 164 -28.47 -16.18 2.48
N VAL A 165 -27.27 -15.63 2.36
CA VAL A 165 -26.78 -15.08 1.09
C VAL A 165 -26.69 -16.17 0.01
N LEU A 166 -26.12 -17.33 0.35
CA LEU A 166 -26.03 -18.46 -0.60
C LEU A 166 -27.40 -18.98 -1.02
N GLN A 167 -28.34 -19.06 -0.11
CA GLN A 167 -29.73 -19.43 -0.43
C GLN A 167 -30.40 -18.41 -1.34
N ALA A 168 -30.20 -17.12 -1.10
CA ALA A 168 -30.74 -16.06 -1.95
C ALA A 168 -30.16 -16.15 -3.37
N VAL A 169 -28.86 -16.37 -3.51
CA VAL A 169 -28.19 -16.57 -4.82
C VAL A 169 -28.75 -17.79 -5.54
N ALA A 170 -28.91 -18.91 -4.83
CA ALA A 170 -29.48 -20.12 -5.41
C ALA A 170 -30.96 -19.93 -5.84
N ALA A 171 -31.75 -19.22 -5.06
CA ALA A 171 -33.16 -18.94 -5.36
C ALA A 171 -33.35 -18.14 -6.66
N VAL A 172 -32.45 -17.21 -6.96
CA VAL A 172 -32.46 -16.45 -8.23
C VAL A 172 -31.78 -17.21 -9.37
N LYS A 173 -31.42 -18.48 -9.18
CA LYS A 173 -30.78 -19.36 -10.17
C LYS A 173 -29.58 -18.69 -10.86
N GLU A 174 -28.87 -17.86 -10.14
CA GLU A 174 -27.74 -17.07 -10.64
C GLU A 174 -28.07 -16.14 -11.84
N ASN A 175 -29.33 -15.87 -12.13
CA ASN A 175 -29.75 -15.06 -13.27
C ASN A 175 -29.35 -13.58 -13.14
N PHE A 176 -29.07 -13.12 -11.92
CA PHE A 176 -28.70 -11.73 -11.63
C PHE A 176 -27.25 -11.60 -11.18
N ARG A 177 -26.35 -12.40 -11.73
CA ARG A 177 -24.91 -12.38 -11.39
C ARG A 177 -24.32 -10.97 -11.38
N CYS A 178 -24.64 -10.17 -12.41
CA CYS A 178 -24.12 -8.81 -12.53
C CYS A 178 -24.52 -7.92 -11.35
N LEU A 179 -25.76 -8.01 -10.88
CA LEU A 179 -26.25 -7.18 -9.78
C LEU A 179 -25.76 -7.63 -8.40
N LEU A 180 -25.57 -8.95 -8.21
CA LEU A 180 -25.19 -9.50 -6.92
C LEU A 180 -23.67 -9.48 -6.69
N TYR A 181 -22.88 -9.63 -7.75
CA TYR A 181 -21.41 -9.80 -7.64
C TYR A 181 -20.60 -8.64 -8.18
N THR A 182 -21.18 -7.77 -9.01
CA THR A 182 -20.46 -6.66 -9.65
C THR A 182 -20.99 -5.29 -9.29
N SER A 183 -22.07 -5.21 -8.49
CA SER A 183 -22.55 -3.92 -8.00
C SER A 183 -21.50 -3.32 -7.07
N PRO A 184 -20.96 -2.13 -7.38
CA PRO A 184 -20.11 -1.45 -6.42
C PRO A 184 -20.91 -1.19 -5.16
N SER A 185 -20.37 -1.57 -4.02
CA SER A 185 -20.93 -1.21 -2.72
C SER A 185 -21.09 0.30 -2.65
N PRO A 186 -22.17 0.84 -2.11
CA PRO A 186 -22.41 2.28 -2.03
C PRO A 186 -21.33 3.01 -1.25
#